data_33403a1127763ae54639ceb2d33f3328
#
_entry.id   33403a1127763ae54639ceb2d33f3328
#
_cell.length_a   1.000
_cell.length_b   1.000
_cell.length_c   1.000
_cell.angle_alpha   90.00
_cell.angle_beta   90.00
_cell.angle_gamma   90.00
#
_symmetry.space_group_name_H-M   'P 1'
#
loop_
_entity.id
_entity.type
_entity.pdbx_description
1 polymer ?
#
loop_
_entity_poly.entity_id
_entity_poly.type
_entity_poly.pdbx_seq_one_letter_code
_entity_poly.pdbx_strand_id
1 'polypeptide(L)'
;MKILDTKGLLCPQPLIMLKEALQELNKGEKIKVETDNETSYKNLLSYLKDQGVEPEIRTAGSVFTLLAIKPEKDLTASDPAIYCTTDLPTDYVVCIKGELMGEGDPELGRVLMETFVNNLKLQEQLPSHVVLYNSGVKLAMKQSPVCSSLSELEELGTRIMLCGTCIDHYGLQYDIAVGMISNMVVITETLASAGNVVVP
;
A
#
# COMPACT_ATOMS: atom_id res chain seq x y z
N MET A 1 16.38 3.40 34.10
CA MET A 1 15.36 3.44 33.03
C MET A 1 15.90 4.32 31.93
N LYS A 2 16.08 3.77 30.73
CA LYS A 2 16.49 4.52 29.52
C LYS A 2 15.25 5.09 28.82
N ILE A 3 15.32 6.35 28.37
CA ILE A 3 14.23 7.00 27.61
C ILE A 3 14.70 7.19 26.19
N LEU A 4 13.89 6.73 25.24
CA LEU A 4 14.12 6.84 23.81
C LEU A 4 12.99 7.67 23.20
N ASP A 5 13.31 8.87 22.75
CA ASP A 5 12.39 9.74 22.04
C ASP A 5 12.56 9.55 20.53
N THR A 6 11.53 9.03 19.89
CA THR A 6 11.51 8.78 18.44
C THR A 6 10.40 9.57 17.73
N LYS A 7 9.86 10.62 18.39
CA LYS A 7 8.88 11.51 17.79
C LYS A 7 9.45 12.22 16.56
N GLY A 8 8.65 12.34 15.51
CA GLY A 8 9.06 12.89 14.23
C GLY A 8 9.98 12.00 13.38
N LEU A 9 10.32 10.80 13.85
CA LEU A 9 11.13 9.84 13.11
C LEU A 9 10.25 8.80 12.41
N LEU A 10 10.63 8.45 11.18
CA LEU A 10 9.99 7.41 10.38
C LEU A 10 10.83 6.14 10.37
N CYS A 11 10.18 4.98 10.14
CA CYS A 11 10.88 3.71 9.96
C CYS A 11 11.92 3.81 8.82
N PRO A 12 13.13 3.21 8.99
CA PRO A 12 13.51 2.25 10.02
C PRO A 12 14.14 2.86 11.30
N GLN A 13 14.26 4.18 11.39
CA GLN A 13 15.08 4.85 12.40
C GLN A 13 14.65 4.56 13.85
N PRO A 14 13.34 4.60 14.23
CA PRO A 14 12.91 4.22 15.57
C PRO A 14 13.29 2.79 15.96
N LEU A 15 13.22 1.85 15.02
CA LEU A 15 13.58 0.46 15.26
C LEU A 15 15.08 0.23 15.45
N ILE A 16 15.91 0.91 14.64
CA ILE A 16 17.38 0.87 14.79
C ILE A 16 17.77 1.38 16.18
N MET A 17 17.24 2.54 16.57
CA MET A 17 17.48 3.16 17.86
C MET A 17 17.02 2.25 19.02
N LEU A 18 15.85 1.60 18.91
CA LEU A 18 15.36 0.66 19.92
C LEU A 18 16.28 -0.56 20.05
N LYS A 19 16.70 -1.14 18.92
CA LYS A 19 17.63 -2.29 18.89
C LYS A 19 18.95 -1.95 19.57
N GLU A 20 19.57 -0.83 19.23
CA GLU A 20 20.81 -0.36 19.84
C GLU A 20 20.63 -0.10 21.34
N ALA A 21 19.54 0.60 21.72
CA ALA A 21 19.25 0.87 23.10
C ALA A 21 19.05 -0.40 23.93
N LEU A 22 18.37 -1.42 23.37
CA LEU A 22 18.19 -2.71 24.03
C LEU A 22 19.51 -3.50 24.16
N GLN A 23 20.44 -3.36 23.20
CA GLN A 23 21.76 -4.00 23.29
C GLN A 23 22.59 -3.43 24.43
N GLU A 24 22.53 -2.13 24.65
CA GLU A 24 23.30 -1.43 25.70
C GLU A 24 22.75 -1.65 27.13
N LEU A 25 21.46 -1.95 27.27
CA LEU A 25 20.85 -2.20 28.59
C LEU A 25 21.30 -3.52 29.16
N ASN A 26 21.33 -3.60 30.48
CA ASN A 26 21.47 -4.87 31.21
C ASN A 26 20.13 -5.61 31.28
N LYS A 27 20.18 -6.94 31.46
CA LYS A 27 18.97 -7.77 31.63
C LYS A 27 18.13 -7.24 32.80
N GLY A 28 16.83 -7.15 32.63
CA GLY A 28 15.88 -6.61 33.61
C GLY A 28 15.80 -5.08 33.68
N GLU A 29 16.62 -4.35 32.94
CA GLU A 29 16.52 -2.88 32.88
C GLU A 29 15.32 -2.43 32.03
N LYS A 30 14.76 -1.29 32.44
CA LYS A 30 13.58 -0.71 31.80
C LYS A 30 13.95 0.31 30.71
N ILE A 31 13.22 0.27 29.60
CA ILE A 31 13.25 1.28 28.54
C ILE A 31 11.85 1.85 28.31
N LYS A 32 11.80 3.15 28.10
CA LYS A 32 10.60 3.90 27.67
C LYS A 32 10.85 4.40 26.26
N VAL A 33 9.97 4.06 25.32
CA VAL A 33 10.03 4.54 23.94
C VAL A 33 8.81 5.41 23.68
N GLU A 34 9.01 6.59 23.11
CA GLU A 34 7.94 7.50 22.69
C GLU A 34 7.99 7.70 21.17
N THR A 35 6.84 7.60 20.51
CA THR A 35 6.67 7.91 19.08
C THR A 35 5.32 8.59 18.87
N ASP A 36 5.23 9.46 17.88
CA ASP A 36 4.02 10.15 17.44
C ASP A 36 3.47 9.62 16.11
N ASN A 37 4.09 8.54 15.59
CA ASN A 37 3.70 7.90 14.34
C ASN A 37 3.11 6.51 14.62
N GLU A 38 1.89 6.26 14.17
CA GLU A 38 1.14 5.01 14.43
C GLU A 38 1.83 3.78 13.82
N THR A 39 2.44 3.91 12.64
CA THR A 39 3.15 2.79 12.01
C THR A 39 4.46 2.50 12.73
N SER A 40 5.22 3.53 13.08
CA SER A 40 6.40 3.35 13.94
C SER A 40 6.03 2.64 15.25
N TYR A 41 4.90 3.01 15.86
CA TYR A 41 4.37 2.33 17.04
C TYR A 41 4.08 0.84 16.78
N LYS A 42 3.36 0.50 15.71
CA LYS A 42 3.04 -0.90 15.33
C LYS A 42 4.31 -1.71 15.08
N ASN A 43 5.27 -1.13 14.38
CA ASN A 43 6.55 -1.76 14.07
C ASN A 43 7.42 -2.00 15.32
N LEU A 44 7.51 -1.01 16.21
CA LEU A 44 8.19 -1.14 17.50
C LEU A 44 7.55 -2.23 18.38
N LEU A 45 6.20 -2.29 18.39
CA LEU A 45 5.45 -3.30 19.10
C LEU A 45 5.71 -4.71 18.57
N SER A 46 5.68 -4.88 17.25
CA SER A 46 5.97 -6.16 16.58
C SER A 46 7.38 -6.63 16.88
N TYR A 47 8.37 -5.74 16.76
CA TYR A 47 9.75 -6.05 17.11
C TYR A 47 9.91 -6.51 18.57
N LEU A 48 9.32 -5.78 19.53
CA LEU A 48 9.39 -6.14 20.96
C LEU A 48 8.76 -7.51 21.22
N LYS A 49 7.61 -7.82 20.62
CA LYS A 49 6.94 -9.12 20.75
C LYS A 49 7.80 -10.26 20.23
N ASP A 50 8.46 -10.09 19.11
CA ASP A 50 9.37 -11.11 18.56
C ASP A 50 10.62 -11.31 19.42
N GLN A 51 11.04 -10.28 20.15
CA GLN A 51 12.07 -10.40 21.18
C GLN A 51 11.55 -11.06 22.48
N GLY A 52 10.26 -11.44 22.52
CA GLY A 52 9.63 -12.02 23.71
C GLY A 52 9.33 -10.99 24.81
N VAL A 53 9.19 -9.72 24.42
CA VAL A 53 8.90 -8.60 25.33
C VAL A 53 7.48 -8.11 25.10
N GLU A 54 6.64 -8.15 26.12
CA GLU A 54 5.33 -7.49 26.12
C GLU A 54 5.44 -6.12 26.79
N PRO A 55 5.41 -5.00 26.03
CA PRO A 55 5.49 -3.68 26.61
C PRO A 55 4.14 -3.24 27.20
N GLU A 56 4.20 -2.47 28.29
CA GLU A 56 3.05 -1.69 28.75
C GLU A 56 2.86 -0.49 27.80
N ILE A 57 1.64 -0.33 27.29
CA ILE A 57 1.32 0.70 26.31
C ILE A 57 0.50 1.81 26.98
N ARG A 58 0.87 3.07 26.69
CA ARG A 58 0.11 4.25 27.07
C ARG A 58 -0.01 5.19 25.87
N THR A 59 -1.19 5.77 25.70
CA THR A 59 -1.45 6.74 24.62
C THR A 59 -1.91 8.05 25.22
N ALA A 60 -1.32 9.15 24.75
CA ALA A 60 -1.70 10.50 25.16
C ALA A 60 -1.76 11.40 23.91
N GLY A 61 -2.98 11.69 23.42
CA GLY A 61 -3.17 12.37 22.13
C GLY A 61 -2.62 11.54 20.98
N SER A 62 -1.71 12.12 20.20
CA SER A 62 -1.01 11.42 19.09
C SER A 62 0.27 10.69 19.53
N VAL A 63 0.64 10.73 20.82
CA VAL A 63 1.88 10.12 21.30
C VAL A 63 1.60 8.75 21.90
N PHE A 64 2.30 7.75 21.37
CA PHE A 64 2.35 6.37 21.87
C PHE A 64 3.59 6.18 22.72
N THR A 65 3.42 5.63 23.92
CA THR A 65 4.49 5.30 24.84
C THR A 65 4.52 3.79 25.08
N LEU A 66 5.67 3.17 24.83
CA LEU A 66 5.92 1.75 25.10
C LEU A 66 6.91 1.66 26.28
N LEU A 67 6.51 0.99 27.35
CA LEU A 67 7.36 0.70 28.49
C LEU A 67 7.75 -0.78 28.45
N ALA A 68 9.00 -1.08 28.23
CA ALA A 68 9.51 -2.44 28.07
C ALA A 68 10.61 -2.75 29.08
N ILE A 69 10.80 -4.04 29.38
CA ILE A 69 11.88 -4.55 30.22
C ILE A 69 12.74 -5.45 29.33
N LYS A 70 14.05 -5.23 29.33
CA LYS A 70 14.97 -6.11 28.59
C LYS A 70 14.85 -7.54 29.10
N PRO A 71 14.60 -8.54 28.23
CA PRO A 71 14.42 -9.92 28.65
C PRO A 71 15.74 -10.54 29.17
N GLU A 72 15.61 -11.58 29.98
CA GLU A 72 16.75 -12.39 30.46
C GLU A 72 17.39 -13.18 29.29
N LYS A 73 16.61 -13.51 28.27
CA LYS A 73 17.05 -14.20 27.05
C LYS A 73 17.83 -13.23 26.15
N ASP A 74 18.83 -13.75 25.45
CA ASP A 74 19.54 -12.96 24.45
C ASP A 74 18.61 -12.57 23.29
N LEU A 75 18.76 -11.35 22.81
CA LEU A 75 17.96 -10.80 21.73
C LEU A 75 18.26 -11.53 20.42
N THR A 76 17.23 -11.81 19.62
CA THR A 76 17.42 -12.40 18.29
C THR A 76 18.08 -11.37 17.35
N ALA A 77 19.04 -11.85 16.56
CA ALA A 77 19.77 -11.01 15.58
C ALA A 77 18.92 -10.68 14.33
N SER A 78 17.65 -10.28 14.51
CA SER A 78 16.80 -9.91 13.40
C SER A 78 17.17 -8.53 12.84
N ASP A 79 17.09 -8.40 11.51
CA ASP A 79 17.24 -7.10 10.84
C ASP A 79 16.02 -6.23 11.16
N PRO A 80 16.19 -5.01 11.73
CA PRO A 80 15.07 -4.10 11.97
C PRO A 80 14.23 -3.79 10.71
N ALA A 81 14.83 -3.83 9.54
CA ALA A 81 14.14 -3.55 8.29
C ALA A 81 12.96 -4.49 7.99
N ILE A 82 12.99 -5.75 8.47
CA ILE A 82 11.89 -6.70 8.28
C ILE A 82 10.61 -6.33 9.04
N TYR A 83 10.73 -5.49 10.07
CA TYR A 83 9.58 -4.97 10.85
C TYR A 83 9.08 -3.63 10.33
N CYS A 84 9.81 -3.02 9.38
CA CYS A 84 9.33 -1.81 8.73
C CYS A 84 8.22 -2.17 7.75
N THR A 85 6.99 -2.26 8.27
CA THR A 85 5.88 -1.98 7.38
C THR A 85 6.03 -0.51 7.01
N THR A 86 6.40 -0.24 5.79
CA THR A 86 6.39 1.12 5.28
C THR A 86 4.95 1.63 5.37
N ASP A 87 4.74 2.80 6.01
CA ASP A 87 3.57 3.65 5.68
C ASP A 87 3.79 4.21 4.25
N LEU A 88 4.02 3.33 3.32
CA LEU A 88 3.56 3.64 1.98
C LEU A 88 2.04 3.75 2.14
N PRO A 89 1.42 4.82 1.67
CA PRO A 89 -0.03 4.85 1.58
C PRO A 89 -0.42 3.49 1.07
N THR A 90 -1.22 2.74 1.84
CA THR A 90 -1.69 1.40 1.46
C THR A 90 -2.55 1.48 0.22
N ASP A 91 -2.69 2.67 -0.28
CA ASP A 91 -3.40 3.09 -1.47
C ASP A 91 -2.50 2.89 -2.69
N TYR A 92 -2.85 1.94 -3.53
CA TYR A 92 -2.21 1.80 -4.83
C TYR A 92 -3.21 2.06 -5.96
N VAL A 93 -2.68 2.55 -7.08
CA VAL A 93 -3.43 2.80 -8.31
C VAL A 93 -2.96 1.84 -9.38
N VAL A 94 -3.90 1.23 -10.09
CA VAL A 94 -3.60 0.44 -11.29
C VAL A 94 -3.77 1.32 -12.52
N CYS A 95 -2.73 1.42 -13.34
CA CYS A 95 -2.71 2.26 -14.53
C CYS A 95 -2.59 1.39 -15.79
N ILE A 96 -3.69 1.21 -16.51
CA ILE A 96 -3.78 0.35 -17.69
C ILE A 96 -3.79 1.20 -18.96
N LYS A 97 -2.69 1.13 -19.70
CA LYS A 97 -2.46 1.95 -20.91
C LYS A 97 -2.87 1.27 -22.21
N GLY A 98 -3.25 0.00 -22.17
CA GLY A 98 -3.57 -0.78 -23.35
C GLY A 98 -4.51 -1.96 -23.09
N GLU A 99 -5.00 -2.58 -24.14
CA GLU A 99 -5.83 -3.80 -24.05
C GLU A 99 -5.00 -5.06 -23.78
N LEU A 100 -3.67 -4.96 -23.94
CA LEU A 100 -2.73 -6.06 -23.82
C LEU A 100 -1.76 -5.80 -22.67
N MET A 101 -1.36 -6.84 -21.98
CA MET A 101 -0.30 -6.80 -20.97
C MET A 101 1.03 -7.18 -21.60
N GLY A 102 2.02 -6.27 -21.51
CA GLY A 102 3.33 -6.44 -22.15
C GLY A 102 3.33 -6.13 -23.64
N GLU A 103 4.52 -6.26 -24.26
CA GLU A 103 4.78 -5.88 -25.66
C GLU A 103 5.13 -7.10 -26.55
N GLY A 104 4.88 -8.30 -26.08
CA GLY A 104 5.20 -9.54 -26.79
C GLY A 104 4.07 -10.02 -27.70
N ASP A 105 3.71 -11.28 -27.59
CA ASP A 105 2.63 -11.89 -28.35
C ASP A 105 1.26 -11.28 -28.00
N PRO A 106 0.48 -10.78 -28.97
CA PRO A 106 -0.79 -10.11 -28.70
C PRO A 106 -1.87 -11.03 -28.11
N GLU A 107 -1.89 -12.30 -28.48
CA GLU A 107 -2.85 -13.27 -27.95
C GLU A 107 -2.56 -13.57 -26.47
N LEU A 108 -1.30 -13.82 -26.17
CA LEU A 108 -0.84 -13.97 -24.78
C LEU A 108 -1.08 -12.70 -23.97
N GLY A 109 -0.76 -11.53 -24.53
CA GLY A 109 -0.97 -10.23 -23.86
C GLY A 109 -2.43 -10.00 -23.48
N ARG A 110 -3.38 -10.44 -24.29
CA ARG A 110 -4.81 -10.36 -23.99
C ARG A 110 -5.18 -11.29 -22.83
N VAL A 111 -4.76 -12.53 -22.87
CA VAL A 111 -5.02 -13.51 -21.81
C VAL A 111 -4.45 -13.03 -20.47
N LEU A 112 -3.24 -12.48 -20.50
CA LEU A 112 -2.59 -11.93 -19.29
C LEU A 112 -3.35 -10.72 -18.74
N MET A 113 -3.81 -9.79 -19.59
CA MET A 113 -4.58 -8.62 -19.17
C MET A 113 -5.93 -9.03 -18.55
N GLU A 114 -6.64 -9.96 -19.19
CA GLU A 114 -7.90 -10.48 -18.65
C GLU A 114 -7.69 -11.15 -17.28
N THR A 115 -6.66 -11.98 -17.18
CA THR A 115 -6.30 -12.64 -15.93
C THR A 115 -5.92 -11.64 -14.86
N PHE A 116 -5.12 -10.62 -15.19
CA PHE A 116 -4.70 -9.56 -14.27
C PHE A 116 -5.91 -8.81 -13.71
N VAL A 117 -6.80 -8.30 -14.58
CA VAL A 117 -7.99 -7.53 -14.14
C VAL A 117 -8.91 -8.40 -13.29
N ASN A 118 -9.16 -9.66 -13.69
CA ASN A 118 -10.01 -10.59 -12.94
C ASN A 118 -9.45 -10.91 -11.54
N ASN A 119 -8.13 -10.89 -11.37
CA ASN A 119 -7.48 -11.15 -10.08
C ASN A 119 -7.40 -9.92 -9.16
N LEU A 120 -7.61 -8.70 -9.65
CA LEU A 120 -7.57 -7.50 -8.80
C LEU A 120 -8.57 -7.56 -7.65
N LYS A 121 -9.79 -8.03 -7.91
CA LYS A 121 -10.86 -8.16 -6.90
C LYS A 121 -10.62 -9.23 -5.85
N LEU A 122 -9.65 -10.12 -6.07
CA LEU A 122 -9.29 -11.21 -5.14
C LEU A 122 -8.14 -10.81 -4.19
N GLN A 123 -7.57 -9.62 -4.37
CA GLN A 123 -6.50 -9.13 -3.50
C GLN A 123 -7.05 -8.74 -2.13
N GLU A 124 -6.28 -8.99 -1.08
CA GLU A 124 -6.63 -8.55 0.29
C GLU A 124 -6.78 -7.03 0.35
N GLN A 125 -5.97 -6.31 -0.43
CA GLN A 125 -6.04 -4.87 -0.58
C GLN A 125 -6.42 -4.53 -2.03
N LEU A 126 -7.56 -3.87 -2.19
CA LEU A 126 -8.03 -3.40 -3.49
C LEU A 126 -7.32 -2.10 -3.91
N PRO A 127 -7.14 -1.86 -5.23
CA PRO A 127 -6.66 -0.57 -5.70
C PRO A 127 -7.68 0.52 -5.37
N SER A 128 -7.21 1.70 -4.96
CA SER A 128 -8.09 2.86 -4.79
C SER A 128 -8.66 3.34 -6.13
N HIS A 129 -7.84 3.26 -7.17
CA HIS A 129 -8.23 3.64 -8.52
C HIS A 129 -7.71 2.64 -9.55
N VAL A 130 -8.51 2.40 -10.60
CA VAL A 130 -8.05 1.83 -11.86
C VAL A 130 -8.19 2.91 -12.93
N VAL A 131 -7.07 3.35 -13.47
CA VAL A 131 -6.99 4.38 -14.50
C VAL A 131 -6.81 3.72 -15.85
N LEU A 132 -7.71 3.99 -16.77
CA LEU A 132 -7.71 3.45 -18.14
C LEU A 132 -7.47 4.58 -19.14
N TYR A 133 -6.43 4.48 -19.94
CA TYR A 133 -6.16 5.43 -21.02
C TYR A 133 -5.63 4.73 -22.28
N ASN A 134 -5.51 5.47 -23.39
CA ASN A 134 -5.21 4.92 -24.70
C ASN A 134 -6.20 3.77 -25.04
N SER A 135 -5.76 2.66 -25.61
CA SER A 135 -6.65 1.53 -25.91
C SER A 135 -7.17 0.80 -24.66
N GLY A 136 -6.57 1.01 -23.50
CA GLY A 136 -7.06 0.48 -22.22
C GLY A 136 -8.50 0.87 -21.89
N VAL A 137 -9.01 2.03 -22.39
CA VAL A 137 -10.42 2.44 -22.20
C VAL A 137 -11.42 1.43 -22.76
N LYS A 138 -11.02 0.62 -23.74
CA LYS A 138 -11.87 -0.41 -24.33
C LYS A 138 -12.18 -1.56 -23.38
N LEU A 139 -11.37 -1.75 -22.33
CA LEU A 139 -11.64 -2.74 -21.29
C LEU A 139 -12.91 -2.41 -20.48
N ALA A 140 -13.34 -1.15 -20.47
CA ALA A 140 -14.57 -0.68 -19.83
C ALA A 140 -15.83 -0.77 -20.71
N MET A 141 -15.72 -1.29 -21.94
CA MET A 141 -16.85 -1.42 -22.86
C MET A 141 -17.77 -2.59 -22.44
N LYS A 142 -19.06 -2.48 -22.80
CA LYS A 142 -20.09 -3.49 -22.52
C LYS A 142 -19.71 -4.91 -22.96
N GLN A 143 -19.03 -5.04 -24.11
CA GLN A 143 -18.62 -6.32 -24.68
C GLN A 143 -17.23 -6.78 -24.21
N SER A 144 -16.57 -6.04 -23.36
CA SER A 144 -15.26 -6.43 -22.82
C SER A 144 -15.39 -7.64 -21.89
N PRO A 145 -14.52 -8.66 -22.02
CA PRO A 145 -14.57 -9.84 -21.16
C PRO A 145 -14.27 -9.52 -19.68
N VAL A 146 -13.68 -8.36 -19.40
CA VAL A 146 -13.35 -7.91 -18.03
C VAL A 146 -14.30 -6.84 -17.48
N CYS A 147 -15.31 -6.44 -18.25
CA CYS A 147 -16.24 -5.39 -17.85
C CYS A 147 -16.94 -5.72 -16.52
N SER A 148 -17.40 -6.96 -16.33
CA SER A 148 -18.01 -7.41 -15.07
C SER A 148 -17.06 -7.32 -13.90
N SER A 149 -15.79 -7.69 -14.07
CA SER A 149 -14.79 -7.60 -13.00
C SER A 149 -14.43 -6.17 -12.64
N LEU A 150 -14.42 -5.25 -13.61
CA LEU A 150 -14.27 -3.82 -13.33
C LEU A 150 -15.50 -3.27 -12.59
N SER A 151 -16.72 -3.69 -12.95
CA SER A 151 -17.95 -3.30 -12.24
C SER A 151 -17.96 -3.81 -10.80
N GLU A 152 -17.57 -5.07 -10.56
CA GLU A 152 -17.44 -5.61 -9.21
C GLU A 152 -16.38 -4.85 -8.37
N LEU A 153 -15.26 -4.44 -8.97
CA LEU A 153 -14.26 -3.61 -8.30
C LEU A 153 -14.85 -2.24 -7.91
N GLU A 154 -15.68 -1.65 -8.76
CA GLU A 154 -16.35 -0.37 -8.49
C GLU A 154 -17.36 -0.53 -7.33
N GLU A 155 -18.13 -1.61 -7.29
CA GLU A 155 -19.03 -1.96 -6.18
C GLU A 155 -18.28 -2.18 -4.86
N LEU A 156 -17.06 -2.70 -4.92
CA LEU A 156 -16.17 -2.90 -3.76
C LEU A 156 -15.45 -1.62 -3.31
N GLY A 157 -15.65 -0.49 -4.00
CA GLY A 157 -15.14 0.82 -3.63
C GLY A 157 -13.93 1.32 -4.43
N THR A 158 -13.42 0.56 -5.40
CA THR A 158 -12.39 1.03 -6.33
C THR A 158 -13.00 2.05 -7.30
N ARG A 159 -12.30 3.16 -7.56
CA ARG A 159 -12.75 4.15 -8.57
C ARG A 159 -12.17 3.80 -9.94
N ILE A 160 -13.03 3.58 -10.92
CA ILE A 160 -12.63 3.34 -12.31
C ILE A 160 -12.65 4.67 -13.08
N MET A 161 -11.49 5.10 -13.57
CA MET A 161 -11.32 6.38 -14.25
C MET A 161 -10.92 6.16 -15.71
N LEU A 162 -11.64 6.79 -16.62
CA LEU A 162 -11.46 6.66 -18.07
C LEU A 162 -11.01 7.99 -18.68
N CYS A 163 -9.96 7.97 -19.49
CA CYS A 163 -9.49 9.15 -20.19
C CYS A 163 -10.51 9.58 -21.27
N GLY A 164 -11.15 10.73 -21.08
CA GLY A 164 -12.15 11.28 -21.99
C GLY A 164 -11.60 11.48 -23.40
N THR A 165 -10.40 12.03 -23.57
CA THR A 165 -9.73 12.19 -24.87
C THR A 165 -9.60 10.85 -25.60
N CYS A 166 -9.34 9.75 -24.88
CA CYS A 166 -9.22 8.43 -25.50
C CYS A 166 -10.59 7.88 -25.92
N ILE A 167 -11.61 8.11 -25.10
CA ILE A 167 -13.00 7.73 -25.43
C ILE A 167 -13.46 8.46 -26.71
N ASP A 168 -13.18 9.76 -26.77
CA ASP A 168 -13.51 10.57 -27.96
C ASP A 168 -12.76 10.10 -29.22
N HIS A 169 -11.46 9.82 -29.06
CA HIS A 169 -10.62 9.34 -30.15
C HIS A 169 -11.11 8.01 -30.75
N TYR A 170 -11.56 7.08 -29.88
CA TYR A 170 -12.05 5.77 -30.30
C TYR A 170 -13.58 5.77 -30.61
N GLY A 171 -14.30 6.87 -30.38
CA GLY A 171 -15.74 6.97 -30.62
C GLY A 171 -16.60 6.09 -29.69
N LEU A 172 -16.18 5.93 -28.41
CA LEU A 172 -16.73 4.94 -27.46
C LEU A 172 -17.78 5.51 -26.50
N GLN A 173 -18.26 6.74 -26.67
CA GLN A 173 -19.12 7.45 -25.72
C GLN A 173 -20.38 6.67 -25.32
N TYR A 174 -20.90 5.83 -26.20
CA TYR A 174 -22.13 5.04 -25.99
C TYR A 174 -21.87 3.57 -25.60
N ASP A 175 -20.62 3.12 -25.69
CA ASP A 175 -20.23 1.72 -25.49
C ASP A 175 -19.64 1.45 -24.10
N ILE A 176 -19.29 2.50 -23.36
CA ILE A 176 -18.78 2.39 -22.00
C ILE A 176 -19.90 1.92 -21.06
N ALA A 177 -19.59 0.93 -20.21
CA ALA A 177 -20.52 0.35 -19.26
C ALA A 177 -20.10 0.54 -17.81
N VAL A 178 -18.81 0.80 -17.55
CA VAL A 178 -18.25 0.93 -16.18
C VAL A 178 -17.24 2.07 -16.14
N GLY A 179 -17.16 2.72 -14.99
CA GLY A 179 -16.21 3.79 -14.71
C GLY A 179 -16.72 5.19 -15.08
N MET A 180 -15.97 6.18 -14.66
CA MET A 180 -16.25 7.60 -14.81
C MET A 180 -15.29 8.23 -15.82
N ILE A 181 -15.83 8.97 -16.79
CA ILE A 181 -15.04 9.73 -17.75
C ILE A 181 -14.35 10.88 -17.02
N SER A 182 -13.05 10.97 -17.17
CA SER A 182 -12.17 11.95 -16.51
C SER A 182 -11.27 12.62 -17.55
N ASN A 183 -10.52 13.62 -17.11
CA ASN A 183 -9.54 14.32 -17.93
C ASN A 183 -8.10 14.04 -17.46
N MET A 184 -7.12 14.38 -18.31
CA MET A 184 -5.72 14.09 -18.04
C MET A 184 -5.17 14.83 -16.81
N VAL A 185 -5.73 15.99 -16.44
CA VAL A 185 -5.31 16.72 -15.22
C VAL A 185 -5.60 15.88 -13.99
N VAL A 186 -6.84 15.43 -13.83
CA VAL A 186 -7.26 14.59 -12.70
C VAL A 186 -6.54 13.25 -12.71
N ILE A 187 -6.35 12.63 -13.88
CA ILE A 187 -5.58 11.38 -14.01
C ILE A 187 -4.14 11.59 -13.53
N THR A 188 -3.48 12.66 -13.95
CA THR A 188 -2.12 12.97 -13.52
C THR A 188 -2.02 13.21 -12.03
N GLU A 189 -2.96 13.96 -11.44
CA GLU A 189 -3.02 14.19 -9.99
C GLU A 189 -3.23 12.88 -9.22
N THR A 190 -4.12 12.01 -9.69
CA THR A 190 -4.38 10.70 -9.08
C THR A 190 -3.12 9.82 -9.09
N LEU A 191 -2.42 9.76 -10.23
CA LEU A 191 -1.18 8.97 -10.35
C LEU A 191 -0.04 9.55 -9.53
N ALA A 192 0.10 10.88 -9.47
CA ALA A 192 1.16 11.56 -8.74
C ALA A 192 0.99 11.50 -7.22
N SER A 193 -0.25 11.41 -6.73
CA SER A 193 -0.56 11.30 -5.30
C SER A 193 -0.64 9.87 -4.79
N ALA A 194 -0.60 8.87 -5.69
CA ALA A 194 -0.65 7.46 -5.32
C ALA A 194 0.59 7.03 -4.54
N GLY A 195 0.38 6.20 -3.52
CA GLY A 195 1.49 5.60 -2.79
C GLY A 195 2.30 4.60 -3.62
N ASN A 196 1.61 3.92 -4.52
CA ASN A 196 2.23 3.03 -5.50
C ASN A 196 1.39 3.01 -6.78
N VAL A 197 2.05 2.89 -7.94
CA VAL A 197 1.37 2.75 -9.24
C VAL A 197 1.80 1.45 -9.89
N VAL A 198 0.82 0.56 -10.10
CA VAL A 198 1.02 -0.71 -10.82
C VAL A 198 0.65 -0.50 -12.28
N VAL A 199 1.57 -0.78 -13.19
CA VAL A 199 1.37 -0.67 -14.64
C VAL A 199 1.60 -2.06 -15.22
N PRO A 200 0.54 -2.77 -15.64
CA PRO A 200 0.64 -4.10 -16.24
C PRO A 200 1.17 -4.10 -17.66
#